data_707d43a32794aa0f39bed45d646b8dd2
#
_entry.id   707d43a32794aa0f39bed45d646b8dd2
#
_cell.length_a   1.000
_cell.length_b   1.000
_cell.length_c   1.000
_cell.angle_alpha   90.00
_cell.angle_beta   90.00
_cell.angle_gamma   90.00
#
_symmetry.space_group_name_H-M   'P 1'
#
loop_
_entity.id
_entity.type
_entity.pdbx_description
1 polymer ?
#
loop_
_entity_poly.entity_id
_entity_poly.type
_entity_poly.pdbx_seq_one_letter_code
_entity_poly.pdbx_strand_id
1 'polypeptide(L)'
;GGVKWVINHGVIAGSLVAVSIVGLVALMGTTKTGLVPDEDTGTIFACISTAPGTSQERTSEVVKQVDKMLANNPAIATRNAIMGYSFIGGAGSNQGTIIVKLKPFEERPGGFFHRIKEACTGGGIEALFVNPMEYTSVLGMIYKQTAAIKDAQVLAFAPPMISGFSMQNGITMTMQDKTGGDLNKFFDNVKKFLAELNKRPEIQTAQTQYNPNYPQYMVDVDVAKTKQAGISPSTVLSVMQGYLGGLYASNFNAYGKLYRVMIQAGPESRMRPDDLSKIYVRCADGTMSPVSEFVNLKKVYGPANITRFNLFTSMDVSVTPNSGYSTGDGMKAIAEVAKETLPEGYGYEYSGLTR
;
A
#
# COMPACT_ATOMS: atom_id res chain seq x y z
N GLY A 1 55.41 -22.64 16.22
CA GLY A 1 55.20 -24.01 16.62
C GLY A 1 53.93 -24.69 16.07
N GLY A 2 52.78 -24.04 15.98
CA GLY A 2 51.48 -24.69 15.67
C GLY A 2 51.41 -25.36 14.30
N VAL A 3 51.94 -24.75 13.26
CA VAL A 3 51.92 -25.29 11.89
C VAL A 3 52.69 -26.63 11.79
N LYS A 4 53.89 -26.70 12.39
CA LYS A 4 54.66 -27.97 12.43
C LYS A 4 53.91 -29.07 13.19
N TRP A 5 53.20 -28.72 14.26
CA TRP A 5 52.41 -29.69 15.02
C TRP A 5 51.26 -30.24 14.19
N VAL A 6 50.54 -29.39 13.49
CA VAL A 6 49.41 -29.77 12.60
C VAL A 6 49.90 -30.68 11.45
N ILE A 7 51.04 -30.35 10.81
CA ILE A 7 51.64 -31.15 9.75
C ILE A 7 52.03 -32.55 10.24
N ASN A 8 52.57 -32.65 11.46
CA ASN A 8 52.96 -33.94 12.03
C ASN A 8 51.78 -34.80 12.52
N HIS A 9 50.59 -34.22 12.62
CA HIS A 9 49.37 -34.91 13.02
C HIS A 9 48.33 -34.94 11.90
N GLY A 10 48.64 -35.54 10.78
CA GLY A 10 47.82 -35.54 9.56
C GLY A 10 46.40 -36.02 9.76
N VAL A 11 46.16 -36.96 10.69
CA VAL A 11 44.77 -37.40 11.02
C VAL A 11 43.96 -36.26 11.68
N ILE A 12 44.58 -35.52 12.61
CA ILE A 12 43.93 -34.38 13.29
C ILE A 12 43.66 -33.26 12.28
N ALA A 13 44.61 -32.97 11.42
CA ALA A 13 44.46 -31.98 10.37
C ALA A 13 43.33 -32.37 9.39
N GLY A 14 43.31 -33.63 8.93
CA GLY A 14 42.25 -34.14 8.07
C GLY A 14 40.85 -34.14 8.72
N SER A 15 40.80 -34.49 10.02
CA SER A 15 39.51 -34.42 10.76
C SER A 15 39.02 -33.00 10.90
N LEU A 16 39.89 -32.03 11.15
CA LEU A 16 39.53 -30.63 11.30
C LEU A 16 38.98 -30.05 9.97
N VAL A 17 39.64 -30.40 8.86
CA VAL A 17 39.16 -30.02 7.52
C VAL A 17 37.80 -30.67 7.22
N ALA A 18 37.66 -31.97 7.50
CA ALA A 18 36.39 -32.66 7.29
C ALA A 18 35.24 -32.04 8.11
N VAL A 19 35.45 -31.76 9.39
CA VAL A 19 34.50 -31.07 10.26
C VAL A 19 34.15 -29.69 9.72
N SER A 20 35.15 -28.94 9.23
CA SER A 20 34.91 -27.62 8.63
C SER A 20 34.09 -27.70 7.36
N ILE A 21 34.31 -28.70 6.49
CA ILE A 21 33.53 -28.92 5.28
C ILE A 21 32.08 -29.32 5.63
N VAL A 22 31.92 -30.25 6.57
CA VAL A 22 30.58 -30.67 7.03
C VAL A 22 29.85 -29.47 7.67
N GLY A 23 30.54 -28.70 8.49
CA GLY A 23 30.00 -27.47 9.08
C GLY A 23 29.59 -26.44 8.02
N LEU A 24 30.41 -26.25 6.99
CA LEU A 24 30.09 -25.35 5.86
C LEU A 24 28.84 -25.81 5.12
N VAL A 25 28.76 -27.08 4.77
CA VAL A 25 27.60 -27.65 4.05
C VAL A 25 26.32 -27.55 4.90
N ALA A 26 26.43 -27.84 6.20
CA ALA A 26 25.31 -27.69 7.14
C ALA A 26 24.86 -26.23 7.25
N LEU A 27 25.80 -25.29 7.38
CA LEU A 27 25.51 -23.86 7.41
C LEU A 27 24.87 -23.36 6.11
N MET A 28 25.40 -23.78 4.95
CA MET A 28 24.80 -23.43 3.65
C MET A 28 23.38 -23.99 3.51
N GLY A 29 23.10 -25.17 4.05
CA GLY A 29 21.77 -25.76 4.03
C GLY A 29 20.78 -25.12 4.99
N THR A 30 21.25 -24.53 6.09
CA THR A 30 20.42 -23.89 7.13
C THR A 30 20.34 -22.38 6.98
N THR A 31 21.28 -21.76 6.25
CA THR A 31 21.27 -20.30 6.03
C THR A 31 20.16 -19.92 5.07
N LYS A 32 19.29 -19.03 5.52
CA LYS A 32 18.19 -18.53 4.72
C LYS A 32 18.70 -17.68 3.55
N THR A 33 18.15 -17.95 2.37
CA THR A 33 18.49 -17.21 1.16
C THR A 33 17.49 -16.07 0.97
N GLY A 34 17.98 -14.85 0.89
CA GLY A 34 17.21 -13.64 0.59
C GLY A 34 18.07 -12.69 -0.22
N LEU A 35 17.44 -11.87 -1.07
CA LEU A 35 18.19 -10.94 -1.92
C LEU A 35 18.79 -9.80 -1.09
N VAL A 36 17.98 -9.22 -0.20
CA VAL A 36 18.36 -8.15 0.71
C VAL A 36 17.69 -8.42 2.06
N PRO A 37 18.44 -8.50 3.18
CA PRO A 37 17.84 -8.61 4.50
C PRO A 37 17.12 -7.31 4.85
N ASP A 38 16.05 -7.42 5.65
CA ASP A 38 15.35 -6.26 6.19
C ASP A 38 16.23 -5.60 7.26
N GLU A 39 16.55 -4.33 7.06
CA GLU A 39 17.32 -3.52 8.00
C GLU A 39 16.46 -2.36 8.53
N ASP A 40 16.84 -1.86 9.69
CA ASP A 40 16.20 -0.69 10.28
C ASP A 40 16.71 0.59 9.59
N THR A 41 15.89 1.15 8.70
CA THR A 41 16.18 2.42 8.01
C THR A 41 15.83 3.64 8.87
N GLY A 42 15.31 3.46 10.07
CA GLY A 42 14.81 4.54 10.93
C GLY A 42 13.56 5.23 10.39
N THR A 43 12.86 4.62 9.42
CA THR A 43 11.66 5.20 8.81
C THR A 43 10.56 4.15 8.72
N ILE A 44 9.33 4.54 9.05
CA ILE A 44 8.13 3.71 8.91
C ILE A 44 7.08 4.50 8.15
N PHE A 45 6.46 3.88 7.16
CA PHE A 45 5.29 4.41 6.47
C PHE A 45 4.04 3.79 7.07
N ALA A 46 3.16 4.62 7.61
CA ALA A 46 1.83 4.22 8.07
C ALA A 46 0.79 4.71 7.06
N CYS A 47 0.38 3.83 6.15
CA CYS A 47 -0.64 4.08 5.15
C CYS A 47 -2.02 3.84 5.75
N ILE A 48 -2.89 4.83 5.63
CA ILE A 48 -4.23 4.85 6.21
C ILE A 48 -5.23 4.88 5.06
N SER A 49 -6.12 3.91 5.03
CA SER A 49 -7.18 3.82 4.02
C SER A 49 -8.54 3.73 4.72
N THR A 50 -9.39 4.72 4.50
CA THR A 50 -10.78 4.72 4.96
C THR A 50 -11.69 4.07 3.93
N ALA A 51 -12.96 3.88 4.26
CA ALA A 51 -13.93 3.29 3.34
C ALA A 51 -13.98 4.06 2.00
N PRO A 52 -14.16 3.37 0.87
CA PRO A 52 -14.30 4.02 -0.43
C PRO A 52 -15.43 5.06 -0.43
N GLY A 53 -15.15 6.25 -0.99
CA GLY A 53 -16.09 7.37 -1.00
C GLY A 53 -16.11 8.22 0.27
N THR A 54 -15.23 7.96 1.23
CA THR A 54 -15.05 8.83 2.40
C THR A 54 -14.47 10.17 1.97
N SER A 55 -15.00 11.27 2.54
CA SER A 55 -14.49 12.61 2.26
C SER A 55 -13.09 12.81 2.84
N GLN A 56 -12.35 13.76 2.26
CA GLN A 56 -11.00 14.07 2.70
C GLN A 56 -10.97 14.60 4.15
N GLU A 57 -12.00 15.35 4.57
CA GLU A 57 -12.11 15.86 5.92
C GLU A 57 -12.19 14.73 6.94
N ARG A 58 -13.07 13.74 6.69
CA ARG A 58 -13.22 12.57 7.57
C ARG A 58 -11.95 11.71 7.59
N THR A 59 -11.34 11.49 6.44
CA THR A 59 -10.04 10.81 6.36
C THR A 59 -8.97 11.56 7.15
N SER A 60 -8.94 12.91 7.04
CA SER A 60 -8.03 13.78 7.78
C SER A 60 -8.20 13.67 9.30
N GLU A 61 -9.44 13.53 9.79
CA GLU A 61 -9.72 13.31 11.21
C GLU A 61 -9.12 11.99 11.70
N VAL A 62 -9.29 10.92 10.91
CA VAL A 62 -8.69 9.61 11.22
C VAL A 62 -7.16 9.69 11.22
N VAL A 63 -6.56 10.34 10.22
CA VAL A 63 -5.11 10.52 10.15
C VAL A 63 -4.60 11.30 11.37
N LYS A 64 -5.28 12.38 11.79
CA LYS A 64 -4.96 13.12 13.01
C LYS A 64 -5.11 12.29 14.28
N GLN A 65 -6.08 11.38 14.32
CA GLN A 65 -6.24 10.45 15.43
C GLN A 65 -5.06 9.48 15.52
N VAL A 66 -4.65 8.89 14.39
CA VAL A 66 -3.44 8.04 14.33
C VAL A 66 -2.19 8.82 14.73
N ASP A 67 -2.01 10.03 14.21
CA ASP A 67 -0.85 10.87 14.55
C ASP A 67 -0.77 11.15 16.06
N LYS A 68 -1.91 11.45 16.70
CA LYS A 68 -1.97 11.64 18.17
C LYS A 68 -1.60 10.38 18.94
N MET A 69 -2.00 9.19 18.47
CA MET A 69 -1.63 7.92 19.10
C MET A 69 -0.11 7.71 19.04
N LEU A 70 0.53 8.08 17.95
CA LEU A 70 1.97 7.94 17.74
C LEU A 70 2.79 9.03 18.44
N ALA A 71 2.16 10.14 18.87
CA ALA A 71 2.84 11.32 19.43
C ALA A 71 3.67 11.00 20.69
N ASN A 72 3.20 10.08 21.50
CA ASN A 72 3.80 9.79 22.80
C ASN A 72 4.84 8.65 22.77
N ASN A 73 5.18 8.15 21.58
CA ASN A 73 6.16 7.08 21.45
C ASN A 73 7.60 7.65 21.57
N PRO A 74 8.39 7.22 22.57
CA PRO A 74 9.73 7.77 22.81
C PRO A 74 10.74 7.48 21.69
N ALA A 75 10.50 6.45 20.88
CA ALA A 75 11.37 6.08 19.76
C ALA A 75 11.18 6.98 18.52
N ILE A 76 10.09 7.74 18.46
CA ILE A 76 9.75 8.57 17.31
C ILE A 76 10.37 9.96 17.45
N ALA A 77 11.12 10.39 16.43
CA ALA A 77 11.68 11.73 16.34
C ALA A 77 10.73 12.73 15.68
N THR A 78 10.25 12.37 14.48
CA THR A 78 9.35 13.25 13.70
C THR A 78 8.25 12.44 13.01
N ARG A 79 7.14 13.11 12.74
CA ARG A 79 6.00 12.57 12.00
C ARG A 79 5.54 13.60 10.97
N ASN A 80 5.33 13.13 9.74
CA ASN A 80 4.78 13.94 8.65
C ASN A 80 3.53 13.27 8.14
N ALA A 81 2.38 13.96 8.25
CA ALA A 81 1.10 13.46 7.75
C ALA A 81 0.80 14.04 6.36
N ILE A 82 0.52 13.16 5.41
CA ILE A 82 0.13 13.50 4.04
C ILE A 82 -1.32 13.07 3.87
N MET A 83 -2.19 14.02 3.50
CA MET A 83 -3.61 13.79 3.28
C MET A 83 -3.88 13.62 1.79
N GLY A 84 -4.79 12.71 1.45
CA GLY A 84 -5.19 12.48 0.05
C GLY A 84 -4.23 11.63 -0.77
N TYR A 85 -3.22 11.02 -0.13
CA TYR A 85 -2.25 10.15 -0.80
C TYR A 85 -1.78 9.02 0.10
N SER A 86 -1.66 7.84 -0.47
CA SER A 86 -1.04 6.67 0.16
C SER A 86 0.00 6.07 -0.78
N PHE A 87 1.14 5.63 -0.24
CA PHE A 87 2.18 4.95 -1.03
C PHE A 87 1.69 3.63 -1.65
N ILE A 88 0.65 3.04 -1.09
CA ILE A 88 0.08 1.78 -1.58
C ILE A 88 -1.20 2.04 -2.38
N GLY A 89 -2.14 2.82 -1.82
CA GLY A 89 -3.45 3.09 -2.41
C GLY A 89 -3.47 4.20 -3.47
N GLY A 90 -2.35 4.93 -3.64
CA GLY A 90 -2.27 6.07 -4.55
C GLY A 90 -3.00 7.30 -4.05
N ALA A 91 -3.40 8.18 -4.98
CA ALA A 91 -4.15 9.40 -4.67
C ALA A 91 -5.65 9.12 -4.52
N GLY A 92 -6.26 9.65 -3.46
CA GLY A 92 -7.69 9.49 -3.19
C GLY A 92 -8.12 10.23 -1.93
N SER A 93 -9.36 10.71 -1.89
CA SER A 93 -9.92 11.40 -0.71
C SER A 93 -9.96 10.50 0.54
N ASN A 94 -10.03 9.19 0.34
CA ASN A 94 -10.05 8.17 1.37
C ASN A 94 -8.66 7.65 1.74
N GLN A 95 -7.58 8.29 1.29
CA GLN A 95 -6.21 7.88 1.51
C GLN A 95 -5.44 8.89 2.36
N GLY A 96 -4.53 8.39 3.18
CA GLY A 96 -3.59 9.20 3.95
C GLY A 96 -2.33 8.41 4.26
N THR A 97 -1.24 9.10 4.55
CA THR A 97 0.02 8.47 4.98
C THR A 97 0.66 9.29 6.08
N ILE A 98 1.17 8.62 7.10
CA ILE A 98 2.06 9.23 8.08
C ILE A 98 3.45 8.64 7.87
N ILE A 99 4.41 9.51 7.56
CA ILE A 99 5.83 9.16 7.51
C ILE A 99 6.39 9.35 8.92
N VAL A 100 6.71 8.26 9.57
CA VAL A 100 7.27 8.24 10.92
C VAL A 100 8.79 8.07 10.81
N LYS A 101 9.54 9.01 11.35
CA LYS A 101 10.99 8.92 11.46
C LYS A 101 11.37 8.61 12.88
N LEU A 102 12.12 7.55 13.07
CA LEU A 102 12.63 7.15 14.38
C LEU A 102 13.85 7.98 14.74
N LYS A 103 14.18 8.04 16.02
CA LYS A 103 15.40 8.66 16.52
C LYS A 103 16.65 7.98 15.97
N PRO A 104 17.78 8.67 15.89
CA PRO A 104 19.06 8.04 15.53
C PRO A 104 19.39 6.84 16.44
N PHE A 105 20.20 5.90 15.96
CA PHE A 105 20.57 4.70 16.71
C PHE A 105 21.23 5.02 18.06
N GLU A 106 21.99 6.11 18.14
CA GLU A 106 22.66 6.58 19.36
C GLU A 106 21.63 6.95 20.46
N GLU A 107 20.45 7.44 20.06
CA GLU A 107 19.37 7.82 20.96
C GLU A 107 18.35 6.70 21.19
N ARG A 108 18.51 5.56 20.49
CA ARG A 108 17.72 4.34 20.65
C ARG A 108 18.57 3.23 21.28
N PRO A 109 18.98 3.38 22.54
CA PRO A 109 19.87 2.40 23.17
C PRO A 109 19.20 1.02 23.23
N GLY A 110 19.78 0.05 22.57
CA GLY A 110 19.26 -1.31 22.44
C GLY A 110 20.35 -2.37 22.42
N GLY A 111 21.61 -2.00 22.61
CA GLY A 111 22.72 -2.94 22.69
C GLY A 111 22.59 -3.94 23.85
N PHE A 112 23.19 -5.12 23.71
CA PHE A 112 23.13 -6.22 24.67
C PHE A 112 23.38 -5.77 26.11
N PHE A 113 24.39 -4.94 26.34
CA PHE A 113 24.71 -4.40 27.67
C PHE A 113 23.64 -3.46 28.22
N HIS A 114 22.97 -2.71 27.37
CA HIS A 114 21.87 -1.85 27.78
C HIS A 114 20.65 -2.68 28.20
N ARG A 115 20.32 -3.73 27.46
CA ARG A 115 19.25 -4.68 27.79
C ARG A 115 19.50 -5.40 29.12
N ILE A 116 20.75 -5.80 29.41
CA ILE A 116 21.13 -6.37 30.71
C ILE A 116 20.90 -5.34 31.82
N LYS A 117 21.33 -4.09 31.62
CA LYS A 117 21.12 -3.04 32.62
C LYS A 117 19.64 -2.80 32.88
N GLU A 118 18.83 -2.72 31.84
CA GLU A 118 17.38 -2.51 31.93
C GLU A 118 16.66 -3.69 32.63
N ALA A 119 17.05 -4.91 32.29
CA ALA A 119 16.56 -6.11 32.97
C ALA A 119 16.92 -6.12 34.46
N CYS A 120 18.11 -5.66 34.85
CA CYS A 120 18.56 -5.56 36.23
C CYS A 120 17.93 -4.38 37.01
N THR A 121 17.46 -3.34 36.31
CA THR A 121 16.89 -2.12 36.92
C THR A 121 15.38 -2.09 36.99
N GLY A 122 14.69 -3.21 36.70
CA GLY A 122 13.24 -3.36 36.90
C GLY A 122 12.46 -3.74 35.63
N GLY A 123 13.09 -3.88 34.48
CA GLY A 123 12.46 -4.29 33.21
C GLY A 123 12.15 -5.79 33.09
N GLY A 124 12.59 -6.61 34.08
CA GLY A 124 12.40 -8.06 34.06
C GLY A 124 13.17 -8.77 32.95
N ILE A 125 13.04 -10.10 32.90
CA ILE A 125 13.71 -10.96 31.88
C ILE A 125 13.26 -10.62 30.47
N GLU A 126 12.04 -10.09 30.30
CA GLU A 126 11.50 -9.70 28.98
C GLU A 126 12.30 -8.58 28.34
N ALA A 127 12.88 -7.64 29.10
CA ALA A 127 13.73 -6.57 28.59
C ALA A 127 15.03 -7.08 27.93
N LEU A 128 15.46 -8.32 28.21
CA LEU A 128 16.60 -8.95 27.54
C LEU A 128 16.27 -9.32 26.09
N PHE A 129 15.00 -9.57 25.78
CA PHE A 129 14.57 -10.11 24.48
C PHE A 129 13.84 -9.08 23.61
N VAL A 130 13.22 -8.06 24.20
CA VAL A 130 12.43 -7.06 23.50
C VAL A 130 12.99 -5.66 23.77
N ASN A 131 13.39 -4.96 22.71
CA ASN A 131 13.74 -3.55 22.80
C ASN A 131 12.55 -2.70 22.33
N PRO A 132 11.89 -1.92 23.20
CA PRO A 132 10.71 -1.12 22.83
C PRO A 132 11.04 -0.01 21.80
N MET A 133 12.32 0.37 21.66
CA MET A 133 12.78 1.36 20.69
C MET A 133 13.26 0.75 19.38
N GLU A 134 13.28 -0.57 19.27
CA GLU A 134 13.61 -1.24 18.02
C GLU A 134 12.50 -1.07 16.98
N TYR A 135 12.88 -0.99 15.72
CA TYR A 135 11.97 -0.84 14.59
C TYR A 135 10.79 -1.83 14.62
N THR A 136 11.06 -3.12 14.85
CA THR A 136 10.05 -4.17 14.91
C THR A 136 9.05 -3.98 16.05
N SER A 137 9.53 -3.53 17.21
CA SER A 137 8.70 -3.23 18.38
C SER A 137 7.81 -2.01 18.13
N VAL A 138 8.35 -0.96 17.52
CA VAL A 138 7.59 0.23 17.13
C VAL A 138 6.52 -0.12 16.11
N LEU A 139 6.85 -0.95 15.11
CA LEU A 139 5.90 -1.43 14.12
C LEU A 139 4.75 -2.22 14.77
N GLY A 140 5.07 -3.16 15.65
CA GLY A 140 4.07 -3.92 16.41
C GLY A 140 3.19 -3.03 17.29
N MET A 141 3.76 -1.98 17.90
CA MET A 141 3.03 -1.01 18.69
C MET A 141 2.06 -0.19 17.82
N ILE A 142 2.47 0.24 16.62
CA ILE A 142 1.60 0.94 15.67
C ILE A 142 0.38 0.06 15.36
N TYR A 143 0.57 -1.20 15.00
CA TYR A 143 -0.54 -2.12 14.73
C TYR A 143 -1.45 -2.31 15.94
N LYS A 144 -0.89 -2.48 17.14
CA LYS A 144 -1.67 -2.64 18.38
C LYS A 144 -2.51 -1.41 18.70
N GLN A 145 -1.94 -0.22 18.58
CA GLN A 145 -2.64 1.03 18.86
C GLN A 145 -3.71 1.33 17.81
N THR A 146 -3.42 1.10 16.54
CA THR A 146 -4.35 1.39 15.44
C THR A 146 -5.43 0.33 15.27
N ALA A 147 -5.30 -0.86 15.85
CA ALA A 147 -6.35 -1.89 15.84
C ALA A 147 -7.69 -1.43 16.46
N ALA A 148 -7.66 -0.40 17.32
CA ALA A 148 -8.86 0.20 17.88
C ALA A 148 -9.66 1.04 16.86
N ILE A 149 -9.05 1.44 15.75
CA ILE A 149 -9.67 2.27 14.72
C ILE A 149 -10.44 1.34 13.76
N LYS A 150 -11.76 1.37 13.86
CA LYS A 150 -12.65 0.55 13.01
C LYS A 150 -12.99 1.20 11.65
N ASP A 151 -12.85 2.50 11.57
CA ASP A 151 -13.24 3.30 10.40
C ASP A 151 -12.15 3.36 9.32
N ALA A 152 -10.97 2.81 9.58
CA ALA A 152 -9.87 2.79 8.64
C ALA A 152 -9.00 1.54 8.79
N GLN A 153 -8.41 1.13 7.70
CA GLN A 153 -7.32 0.16 7.68
C GLN A 153 -5.99 0.90 7.75
N VAL A 154 -5.17 0.57 8.73
CA VAL A 154 -3.82 1.13 8.87
C VAL A 154 -2.81 0.03 8.55
N LEU A 155 -1.98 0.28 7.56
CA LEU A 155 -0.89 -0.60 7.16
C LEU A 155 0.43 0.11 7.40
N ALA A 156 1.25 -0.42 8.30
CA ALA A 156 2.54 0.13 8.63
C ALA A 156 3.66 -0.78 8.13
N PHE A 157 4.67 -0.22 7.48
CA PHE A 157 5.81 -0.97 6.93
C PHE A 157 7.05 -0.08 6.78
N ALA A 158 8.23 -0.71 6.67
CA ALA A 158 9.45 0.00 6.31
C ALA A 158 9.51 0.30 4.82
N PRO A 159 10.12 1.42 4.42
CA PRO A 159 10.50 1.61 3.03
C PRO A 159 11.45 0.49 2.58
N PRO A 160 11.44 0.13 1.29
CA PRO A 160 12.35 -0.88 0.77
C PRO A 160 13.80 -0.42 0.88
N MET A 161 14.70 -1.37 1.10
CA MET A 161 16.13 -1.11 1.23
C MET A 161 16.73 -0.51 -0.05
N ILE A 162 16.20 -0.87 -1.21
CA ILE A 162 16.60 -0.32 -2.50
C ILE A 162 15.43 0.51 -3.05
N SER A 163 15.60 1.83 -3.04
CA SER A 163 14.58 2.76 -3.54
C SER A 163 14.35 2.57 -5.05
N GLY A 164 13.09 2.66 -5.48
CA GLY A 164 12.69 2.64 -6.89
C GLY A 164 12.29 1.27 -7.45
N PHE A 165 12.52 0.17 -6.73
CA PHE A 165 12.14 -1.16 -7.19
C PHE A 165 10.82 -1.67 -6.62
N SER A 166 10.50 -1.30 -5.39
CA SER A 166 9.23 -1.66 -4.74
C SER A 166 8.81 -0.55 -3.77
N MET A 167 7.57 -0.58 -3.29
CA MET A 167 7.08 0.36 -2.28
C MET A 167 7.22 -0.16 -0.85
N GLN A 168 7.39 -1.47 -0.68
CA GLN A 168 7.54 -2.13 0.63
C GLN A 168 8.49 -3.31 0.51
N ASN A 169 9.05 -3.73 1.64
CA ASN A 169 9.79 -4.97 1.73
C ASN A 169 8.86 -6.18 1.60
N GLY A 170 9.41 -7.30 1.14
CA GLY A 170 8.67 -8.54 0.91
C GLY A 170 8.59 -8.91 -0.56
N ILE A 171 7.64 -9.78 -0.88
CA ILE A 171 7.41 -10.28 -2.22
C ILE A 171 6.32 -9.44 -2.86
N THR A 172 6.63 -8.83 -3.98
CA THR A 172 5.65 -8.12 -4.81
C THR A 172 5.40 -8.91 -6.08
N MET A 173 4.13 -9.11 -6.39
CA MET A 173 3.72 -9.79 -7.61
C MET A 173 2.46 -9.17 -8.18
N THR A 174 2.30 -9.33 -9.47
CA THR A 174 1.16 -8.83 -10.23
C THR A 174 0.39 -10.03 -10.76
N MET A 175 -0.84 -10.22 -10.28
CA MET A 175 -1.77 -11.21 -10.80
C MET A 175 -2.31 -10.75 -12.15
N GLN A 176 -2.48 -11.67 -13.10
CA GLN A 176 -2.88 -11.36 -14.47
C GLN A 176 -4.10 -12.17 -14.89
N ASP A 177 -5.05 -11.50 -15.53
CA ASP A 177 -6.13 -12.12 -16.27
C ASP A 177 -5.79 -12.14 -17.77
N LYS A 178 -5.47 -13.33 -18.29
CA LYS A 178 -5.15 -13.56 -19.70
C LYS A 178 -6.39 -13.93 -20.52
N THR A 179 -7.55 -14.09 -19.85
CA THR A 179 -8.81 -14.44 -20.51
C THR A 179 -9.55 -13.21 -21.08
N GLY A 180 -9.24 -12.01 -20.55
CA GLY A 180 -9.98 -10.78 -20.87
C GLY A 180 -11.42 -10.79 -20.37
N GLY A 181 -11.70 -11.59 -19.34
CA GLY A 181 -13.03 -11.79 -18.79
C GLY A 181 -13.51 -10.71 -17.82
N ASP A 182 -14.49 -11.07 -16.99
CA ASP A 182 -15.10 -10.18 -16.00
C ASP A 182 -14.13 -9.90 -14.84
N LEU A 183 -13.95 -8.62 -14.51
CA LEU A 183 -13.11 -8.14 -13.41
C LEU A 183 -13.55 -8.68 -12.04
N ASN A 184 -14.84 -8.86 -11.81
CA ASN A 184 -15.33 -9.40 -10.53
C ASN A 184 -14.93 -10.87 -10.38
N LYS A 185 -15.03 -11.65 -11.46
CA LYS A 185 -14.58 -13.04 -11.48
C LYS A 185 -13.07 -13.15 -11.26
N PHE A 186 -12.31 -12.25 -11.87
CA PHE A 186 -10.87 -12.16 -11.64
C PHE A 186 -10.56 -11.85 -10.17
N PHE A 187 -11.21 -10.84 -9.60
CA PHE A 187 -11.05 -10.48 -8.20
C PHE A 187 -11.40 -11.63 -7.25
N ASP A 188 -12.49 -12.37 -7.52
CA ASP A 188 -12.88 -13.51 -6.70
C ASP A 188 -11.83 -14.63 -6.74
N ASN A 189 -11.19 -14.88 -7.88
CA ASN A 189 -10.09 -15.84 -7.99
C ASN A 189 -8.85 -15.35 -7.22
N VAL A 190 -8.50 -14.08 -7.34
CA VAL A 190 -7.41 -13.47 -6.55
C VAL A 190 -7.71 -13.57 -5.05
N LYS A 191 -8.94 -13.28 -4.63
CA LYS A 191 -9.35 -13.38 -3.23
C LYS A 191 -9.24 -14.81 -2.68
N LYS A 192 -9.64 -15.82 -3.47
CA LYS A 192 -9.48 -17.24 -3.11
C LYS A 192 -8.00 -17.59 -2.96
N PHE A 193 -7.19 -17.21 -3.93
CA PHE A 193 -5.74 -17.42 -3.89
C PHE A 193 -5.12 -16.79 -2.63
N LEU A 194 -5.45 -15.53 -2.32
CA LEU A 194 -4.96 -14.84 -1.13
C LEU A 194 -5.42 -15.51 0.17
N ALA A 195 -6.65 -16.02 0.21
CA ALA A 195 -7.18 -16.71 1.39
C ALA A 195 -6.43 -18.03 1.66
N GLU A 196 -6.08 -18.80 0.62
CA GLU A 196 -5.28 -20.02 0.78
C GLU A 196 -3.82 -19.68 1.11
N LEU A 197 -3.26 -18.64 0.50
CA LEU A 197 -1.90 -18.20 0.78
C LEU A 197 -1.72 -17.73 2.23
N ASN A 198 -2.70 -17.03 2.79
CA ASN A 198 -2.69 -16.60 4.19
C ASN A 198 -2.82 -17.74 5.22
N LYS A 199 -3.14 -18.96 4.79
CA LYS A 199 -3.13 -20.14 5.67
C LYS A 199 -1.76 -20.81 5.77
N ARG A 200 -0.83 -20.45 4.90
CA ARG A 200 0.51 -21.03 4.86
C ARG A 200 1.37 -20.52 6.01
N PRO A 201 2.11 -21.40 6.71
CA PRO A 201 2.99 -20.99 7.80
C PRO A 201 4.15 -20.09 7.36
N GLU A 202 4.55 -20.16 6.08
CA GLU A 202 5.61 -19.33 5.49
C GLU A 202 5.17 -17.88 5.31
N ILE A 203 3.87 -17.60 5.31
CA ILE A 203 3.29 -16.28 4.97
C ILE A 203 2.69 -15.64 6.21
N GLN A 204 3.13 -14.44 6.52
CA GLN A 204 2.55 -13.60 7.56
C GLN A 204 1.27 -12.93 7.07
N THR A 205 1.34 -12.34 5.87
CA THR A 205 0.18 -11.69 5.24
C THR A 205 0.35 -11.62 3.73
N ALA A 206 -0.74 -11.86 3.02
CA ALA A 206 -0.87 -11.66 1.59
C ALA A 206 -2.12 -10.83 1.31
N GLN A 207 -1.98 -9.71 0.59
CA GLN A 207 -3.06 -8.75 0.40
C GLN A 207 -2.99 -8.03 -0.95
N THR A 208 -4.14 -7.52 -1.39
CA THR A 208 -4.25 -6.60 -2.52
C THR A 208 -5.01 -5.35 -2.11
N GLN A 209 -4.66 -4.22 -2.71
CA GLN A 209 -5.36 -2.95 -2.52
C GLN A 209 -6.48 -2.74 -3.54
N TYR A 210 -6.64 -3.67 -4.46
CA TYR A 210 -7.70 -3.58 -5.45
C TYR A 210 -9.07 -3.67 -4.79
N ASN A 211 -9.95 -2.71 -5.10
CA ASN A 211 -11.32 -2.68 -4.61
C ASN A 211 -12.29 -2.54 -5.78
N PRO A 212 -13.10 -3.58 -6.08
CA PRO A 212 -14.07 -3.54 -7.16
C PRO A 212 -15.35 -2.76 -6.80
N ASN A 213 -15.54 -2.44 -5.53
CA ASN A 213 -16.79 -1.87 -5.00
C ASN A 213 -16.64 -0.37 -4.66
N TYR A 214 -15.86 0.37 -5.45
CA TYR A 214 -15.79 1.82 -5.27
C TYR A 214 -17.09 2.47 -5.71
N PRO A 215 -17.77 3.27 -4.85
CA PRO A 215 -19.04 3.91 -5.20
C PRO A 215 -18.80 5.00 -6.25
N GLN A 216 -19.61 4.96 -7.30
CA GLN A 216 -19.56 5.88 -8.44
C GLN A 216 -20.97 6.30 -8.84
N TYR A 217 -21.07 7.42 -9.53
CA TYR A 217 -22.29 7.81 -10.22
C TYR A 217 -22.08 7.70 -11.73
N MET A 218 -22.92 6.88 -12.37
CA MET A 218 -23.01 6.86 -13.83
C MET A 218 -23.90 8.01 -14.26
N VAL A 219 -23.37 8.84 -15.13
CA VAL A 219 -24.10 9.95 -15.75
C VAL A 219 -24.70 9.45 -17.06
N ASP A 220 -26.01 9.38 -17.10
CA ASP A 220 -26.78 9.02 -18.30
C ASP A 220 -27.41 10.28 -18.87
N VAL A 221 -26.97 10.69 -20.06
CA VAL A 221 -27.44 11.93 -20.71
C VAL A 221 -28.66 11.60 -21.57
N ASP A 222 -29.78 12.31 -21.33
CA ASP A 222 -30.97 12.22 -22.17
C ASP A 222 -30.73 12.94 -23.52
N VAL A 223 -30.36 12.16 -24.52
CA VAL A 223 -30.04 12.68 -25.88
C VAL A 223 -31.25 13.32 -26.53
N ALA A 224 -32.47 12.83 -26.22
CA ALA A 224 -33.69 13.41 -26.82
C ALA A 224 -33.97 14.80 -26.28
N LYS A 225 -33.88 15.00 -24.96
CA LYS A 225 -34.04 16.31 -24.33
C LYS A 225 -32.97 17.31 -24.76
N THR A 226 -31.66 16.84 -24.81
CA THR A 226 -30.60 17.72 -25.27
C THR A 226 -30.81 18.21 -26.71
N LYS A 227 -31.27 17.33 -27.61
CA LYS A 227 -31.59 17.73 -29.00
C LYS A 227 -32.77 18.68 -29.07
N GLN A 228 -33.83 18.49 -28.27
CA GLN A 228 -34.96 19.41 -28.19
C GLN A 228 -34.53 20.81 -27.74
N ALA A 229 -33.60 20.89 -26.79
CA ALA A 229 -33.00 22.15 -26.33
C ALA A 229 -31.97 22.74 -27.31
N GLY A 230 -31.69 22.06 -28.43
CA GLY A 230 -30.70 22.47 -29.42
C GLY A 230 -29.25 22.43 -28.98
N ILE A 231 -28.95 21.61 -27.97
CA ILE A 231 -27.60 21.44 -27.44
C ILE A 231 -27.08 20.01 -27.67
N SER A 232 -25.75 19.87 -27.70
CA SER A 232 -25.16 18.53 -27.78
C SER A 232 -24.96 17.89 -26.40
N PRO A 233 -25.04 16.55 -26.29
CA PRO A 233 -24.69 15.85 -25.07
C PRO A 233 -23.29 16.20 -24.55
N SER A 234 -22.34 16.44 -25.46
CA SER A 234 -20.96 16.83 -25.09
C SER A 234 -20.91 18.20 -24.42
N THR A 235 -21.80 19.15 -24.78
CA THR A 235 -21.90 20.45 -24.11
C THR A 235 -22.31 20.27 -22.65
N VAL A 236 -23.32 19.44 -22.38
CA VAL A 236 -23.76 19.14 -21.01
C VAL A 236 -22.63 18.52 -20.20
N LEU A 237 -21.95 17.51 -20.76
CA LEU A 237 -20.84 16.82 -20.10
C LEU A 237 -19.66 17.76 -19.84
N SER A 238 -19.34 18.68 -20.77
CA SER A 238 -18.26 19.68 -20.61
C SER A 238 -18.56 20.67 -19.48
N VAL A 239 -19.82 21.10 -19.35
CA VAL A 239 -20.27 21.95 -18.25
C VAL A 239 -20.10 21.20 -16.94
N MET A 240 -20.61 19.96 -16.85
CA MET A 240 -20.44 19.11 -15.66
C MET A 240 -18.98 18.89 -15.30
N GLN A 241 -18.12 18.65 -16.30
CA GLN A 241 -16.68 18.50 -16.08
C GLN A 241 -16.09 19.74 -15.44
N GLY A 242 -16.40 20.93 -15.95
CA GLY A 242 -15.91 22.20 -15.40
C GLY A 242 -16.33 22.41 -13.95
N TYR A 243 -17.60 22.17 -13.64
CA TYR A 243 -18.13 22.37 -12.28
C TYR A 243 -17.67 21.30 -11.29
N LEU A 244 -17.74 20.02 -11.66
CA LEU A 244 -17.46 18.89 -10.76
C LEU A 244 -15.98 18.49 -10.74
N GLY A 245 -15.38 18.31 -11.92
CA GLY A 245 -14.01 17.83 -12.09
C GLY A 245 -12.95 18.94 -12.07
N GLY A 246 -13.37 20.15 -12.40
CA GLY A 246 -12.47 21.29 -12.58
C GLY A 246 -11.98 21.45 -14.03
N LEU A 247 -11.92 22.71 -14.44
CA LEU A 247 -11.40 23.13 -15.74
C LEU A 247 -10.00 23.70 -15.55
N TYR A 248 -9.02 23.16 -16.24
CA TYR A 248 -7.71 23.76 -16.37
C TYR A 248 -7.81 24.96 -17.33
N ALA A 249 -7.72 26.16 -16.82
CA ALA A 249 -7.93 27.39 -17.59
C ALA A 249 -6.62 27.96 -18.14
N SER A 250 -5.58 28.08 -17.32
CA SER A 250 -4.28 28.62 -17.73
C SER A 250 -3.19 28.33 -16.71
N ASN A 251 -1.99 28.88 -16.99
CA ASN A 251 -0.89 28.92 -16.05
C ASN A 251 -0.52 30.36 -15.72
N PHE A 252 0.03 30.59 -14.53
CA PHE A 252 0.74 31.82 -14.22
C PHE A 252 2.07 31.54 -13.52
N ASN A 253 3.03 32.43 -13.71
CA ASN A 253 4.34 32.34 -13.08
C ASN A 253 4.38 33.25 -11.86
N ALA A 254 4.73 32.69 -10.70
CA ALA A 254 4.97 33.46 -9.48
C ALA A 254 6.10 32.78 -8.68
N TYR A 255 6.92 33.57 -8.02
CA TYR A 255 8.01 33.08 -7.16
C TYR A 255 8.96 32.07 -7.83
N GLY A 256 9.22 32.23 -9.12
CA GLY A 256 10.04 31.30 -9.90
C GLY A 256 9.44 29.93 -10.18
N LYS A 257 8.14 29.74 -9.95
CA LYS A 257 7.40 28.51 -10.20
C LYS A 257 6.20 28.75 -11.12
N LEU A 258 5.83 27.71 -11.86
CA LEU A 258 4.64 27.67 -12.69
C LEU A 258 3.46 27.13 -11.88
N TYR A 259 2.40 27.90 -11.75
CA TYR A 259 1.16 27.50 -11.07
C TYR A 259 0.05 27.30 -12.08
N ARG A 260 -0.74 26.25 -11.87
CA ARG A 260 -1.93 25.95 -12.69
C ARG A 260 -3.14 26.67 -12.14
N VAL A 261 -3.92 27.29 -13.01
CA VAL A 261 -5.22 27.89 -12.68
C VAL A 261 -6.30 26.85 -12.97
N MET A 262 -6.95 26.35 -11.93
CA MET A 262 -8.08 25.42 -12.01
C MET A 262 -9.36 26.15 -11.62
N ILE A 263 -10.39 26.06 -12.43
CA ILE A 263 -11.73 26.63 -12.18
C ILE A 263 -12.65 25.47 -11.81
N GLN A 264 -13.29 25.54 -10.66
CA GLN A 264 -14.18 24.50 -10.16
C GLN A 264 -15.27 25.12 -9.28
N ALA A 265 -16.44 24.50 -9.21
CA ALA A 265 -17.47 24.92 -8.28
C ALA A 265 -17.01 24.77 -6.82
N GLY A 266 -17.46 25.65 -5.94
CA GLY A 266 -17.25 25.50 -4.50
C GLY A 266 -17.85 24.19 -3.96
N PRO A 267 -17.32 23.64 -2.85
CA PRO A 267 -17.80 22.39 -2.29
C PRO A 267 -19.31 22.37 -2.04
N GLU A 268 -19.87 23.48 -1.56
CA GLU A 268 -21.31 23.66 -1.26
C GLU A 268 -22.24 23.50 -2.46
N SER A 269 -21.68 23.60 -3.68
CA SER A 269 -22.43 23.49 -4.95
C SER A 269 -22.20 22.18 -5.69
N ARG A 270 -21.46 21.22 -5.10
CA ARG A 270 -21.12 19.93 -5.76
C ARG A 270 -21.05 18.72 -4.81
N MET A 271 -21.54 18.86 -3.58
CA MET A 271 -21.44 17.79 -2.58
C MET A 271 -22.54 16.73 -2.72
N ARG A 272 -23.67 17.08 -3.27
CA ARG A 272 -24.86 16.22 -3.36
C ARG A 272 -25.30 16.04 -4.82
N PRO A 273 -25.94 14.90 -5.18
CA PRO A 273 -26.52 14.72 -6.49
C PRO A 273 -27.52 15.83 -6.88
N ASP A 274 -28.29 16.32 -5.89
CA ASP A 274 -29.27 17.39 -6.10
C ASP A 274 -28.66 18.73 -6.48
N ASP A 275 -27.37 18.93 -6.23
CA ASP A 275 -26.65 20.16 -6.60
C ASP A 275 -26.53 20.32 -8.12
N LEU A 276 -26.79 19.28 -8.92
CA LEU A 276 -26.87 19.39 -10.38
C LEU A 276 -27.99 20.38 -10.84
N SER A 277 -29.00 20.59 -10.01
CA SER A 277 -30.05 21.60 -10.27
C SER A 277 -29.53 23.05 -10.19
N LYS A 278 -28.39 23.27 -9.58
CA LYS A 278 -27.73 24.58 -9.43
C LYS A 278 -26.73 24.85 -10.57
N ILE A 279 -26.44 23.87 -11.40
CA ILE A 279 -25.52 23.96 -12.54
C ILE A 279 -26.39 24.19 -13.80
N TYR A 280 -26.10 25.25 -14.54
CA TYR A 280 -26.88 25.62 -15.71
C TYR A 280 -26.08 25.46 -17.00
N VAL A 281 -26.78 25.04 -18.05
CA VAL A 281 -26.27 24.98 -19.42
C VAL A 281 -27.07 25.93 -20.30
N ARG A 282 -26.41 26.60 -21.22
CA ARG A 282 -27.05 27.52 -22.15
C ARG A 282 -27.60 26.74 -23.33
N CYS A 283 -28.93 26.85 -23.54
CA CYS A 283 -29.65 26.27 -24.68
C CYS A 283 -29.44 27.09 -25.97
N ALA A 284 -29.83 26.51 -27.11
CA ALA A 284 -29.69 27.17 -28.41
C ALA A 284 -30.51 28.46 -28.56
N ASP A 285 -31.63 28.53 -27.88
CA ASP A 285 -32.50 29.73 -27.83
C ASP A 285 -31.98 30.83 -26.92
N GLY A 286 -30.85 30.58 -26.22
CA GLY A 286 -30.24 31.52 -25.28
C GLY A 286 -30.73 31.37 -23.83
N THR A 287 -31.72 30.53 -23.57
CA THR A 287 -32.20 30.26 -22.21
C THR A 287 -31.19 29.44 -21.40
N MET A 288 -31.25 29.55 -20.07
CA MET A 288 -30.41 28.78 -19.16
C MET A 288 -31.28 27.69 -18.51
N SER A 289 -30.96 26.42 -18.75
CA SER A 289 -31.66 25.29 -18.14
C SER A 289 -30.75 24.53 -17.19
N PRO A 290 -31.24 24.01 -16.06
CA PRO A 290 -30.43 23.23 -15.13
C PRO A 290 -30.00 21.93 -15.77
N VAL A 291 -28.76 21.51 -15.50
CA VAL A 291 -28.17 20.26 -16.01
C VAL A 291 -29.00 19.04 -15.58
N SER A 292 -29.64 19.10 -14.43
CA SER A 292 -30.51 18.03 -13.91
C SER A 292 -31.69 17.67 -14.84
N GLU A 293 -32.09 18.53 -15.77
CA GLU A 293 -33.12 18.21 -16.77
C GLU A 293 -32.60 17.28 -17.87
N PHE A 294 -31.31 17.30 -18.14
CA PHE A 294 -30.68 16.57 -19.23
C PHE A 294 -29.95 15.32 -18.80
N VAL A 295 -29.74 15.08 -17.50
CA VAL A 295 -28.97 13.94 -17.01
C VAL A 295 -29.71 13.18 -15.92
N ASN A 296 -29.52 11.85 -15.91
CA ASN A 296 -29.92 10.96 -14.83
C ASN A 296 -28.67 10.40 -14.17
N LEU A 297 -28.60 10.47 -12.83
CA LEU A 297 -27.53 9.86 -12.06
C LEU A 297 -27.97 8.49 -11.54
N LYS A 298 -27.21 7.46 -11.88
CA LYS A 298 -27.39 6.12 -11.33
C LYS A 298 -26.21 5.78 -10.44
N LYS A 299 -26.46 5.44 -9.17
CA LYS A 299 -25.41 4.96 -8.27
C LYS A 299 -24.99 3.56 -8.71
N VAL A 300 -23.71 3.39 -8.99
CA VAL A 300 -23.10 2.13 -9.42
C VAL A 300 -21.85 1.85 -8.56
N TYR A 301 -21.43 0.61 -8.58
CA TYR A 301 -20.18 0.20 -7.95
C TYR A 301 -19.25 -0.36 -9.03
N GLY A 302 -17.98 0.02 -8.96
CA GLY A 302 -17.00 -0.41 -9.93
C GLY A 302 -15.58 -0.21 -9.38
N PRO A 303 -14.55 -0.65 -10.09
CA PRO A 303 -13.17 -0.43 -9.66
C PRO A 303 -12.82 1.06 -9.75
N ALA A 304 -12.02 1.54 -8.78
CA ALA A 304 -11.51 2.91 -8.81
C ALA A 304 -10.54 3.12 -9.97
N ASN A 305 -9.74 2.11 -10.27
CA ASN A 305 -8.80 2.06 -11.39
C ASN A 305 -8.68 0.63 -11.93
N ILE A 306 -8.28 0.50 -13.17
CA ILE A 306 -7.96 -0.77 -13.81
C ILE A 306 -6.51 -0.68 -14.26
N THR A 307 -5.65 -1.52 -13.66
CA THR A 307 -4.25 -1.62 -14.03
C THR A 307 -4.04 -2.73 -15.07
N ARG A 308 -3.00 -2.57 -15.88
CA ARG A 308 -2.57 -3.58 -16.85
C ARG A 308 -1.08 -3.78 -16.74
N PHE A 309 -0.68 -5.03 -16.78
CA PHE A 309 0.71 -5.43 -16.83
C PHE A 309 0.92 -6.37 -18.01
N ASN A 310 1.90 -6.06 -18.87
CA ASN A 310 2.11 -6.78 -20.13
C ASN A 310 0.83 -6.92 -20.98
N LEU A 311 0.03 -5.83 -21.04
CA LEU A 311 -1.26 -5.73 -21.74
C LEU A 311 -2.42 -6.54 -21.12
N PHE A 312 -2.17 -7.40 -20.16
CA PHE A 312 -3.21 -8.13 -19.44
C PHE A 312 -3.78 -7.30 -18.28
N THR A 313 -5.06 -7.43 -18.02
CA THR A 313 -5.67 -6.85 -16.83
C THR A 313 -5.02 -7.45 -15.60
N SER A 314 -4.64 -6.61 -14.66
CA SER A 314 -3.80 -7.02 -13.54
C SER A 314 -4.23 -6.46 -12.20
N MET A 315 -3.83 -7.15 -11.13
CA MET A 315 -3.98 -6.72 -9.74
C MET A 315 -2.68 -6.94 -9.00
N ASP A 316 -2.20 -5.88 -8.33
CA ASP A 316 -0.97 -5.99 -7.54
C ASP A 316 -1.27 -6.64 -6.19
N VAL A 317 -0.38 -7.55 -5.81
CA VAL A 317 -0.43 -8.32 -4.58
C VAL A 317 0.91 -8.16 -3.86
N SER A 318 0.82 -7.90 -2.58
CA SER A 318 1.96 -7.83 -1.67
C SER A 318 1.91 -8.98 -0.69
N VAL A 319 3.02 -9.68 -0.56
CA VAL A 319 3.15 -10.83 0.34
C VAL A 319 4.34 -10.61 1.28
N THR A 320 4.08 -10.70 2.57
CA THR A 320 5.11 -10.60 3.60
C THR A 320 5.38 -11.99 4.16
N PRO A 321 6.62 -12.49 4.08
CA PRO A 321 7.00 -13.75 4.71
C PRO A 321 6.88 -13.68 6.24
N ASN A 322 6.57 -14.81 6.87
CA ASN A 322 6.49 -14.90 8.32
C ASN A 322 7.91 -14.86 8.94
N SER A 323 7.96 -14.45 10.20
CA SER A 323 9.22 -14.48 10.97
C SER A 323 9.81 -15.90 10.94
N GLY A 324 11.07 -15.96 10.55
CA GLY A 324 11.73 -17.27 10.45
C GLY A 324 11.77 -17.86 9.03
N TYR A 325 11.03 -17.36 8.08
CA TYR A 325 11.05 -17.78 6.69
C TYR A 325 11.74 -16.75 5.78
N SER A 326 12.33 -17.24 4.69
CA SER A 326 12.97 -16.39 3.69
C SER A 326 11.99 -15.96 2.60
N THR A 327 12.36 -14.94 1.81
CA THR A 327 11.65 -14.59 0.56
C THR A 327 11.55 -15.79 -0.39
N GLY A 328 12.60 -16.64 -0.44
CA GLY A 328 12.61 -17.86 -1.25
C GLY A 328 11.56 -18.89 -0.80
N ASP A 329 11.36 -19.04 0.50
CA ASP A 329 10.32 -19.94 1.05
C ASP A 329 8.93 -19.39 0.72
N GLY A 330 8.74 -18.09 0.86
CA GLY A 330 7.50 -17.41 0.45
C GLY A 330 7.20 -17.58 -1.03
N MET A 331 8.20 -17.47 -1.91
CA MET A 331 8.03 -17.70 -3.36
C MET A 331 7.65 -19.15 -3.69
N LYS A 332 8.19 -20.14 -2.98
CA LYS A 332 7.79 -21.53 -3.12
C LYS A 332 6.34 -21.74 -2.70
N ALA A 333 5.94 -21.21 -1.56
CA ALA A 333 4.56 -21.26 -1.08
C ALA A 333 3.58 -20.62 -2.09
N ILE A 334 3.95 -19.47 -2.67
CA ILE A 334 3.18 -18.80 -3.73
C ILE A 334 3.01 -19.71 -4.94
N ALA A 335 4.09 -20.35 -5.41
CA ALA A 335 4.04 -21.21 -6.58
C ALA A 335 3.17 -22.46 -6.36
N GLU A 336 3.24 -23.07 -5.17
CA GLU A 336 2.41 -24.22 -4.79
C GLU A 336 0.92 -23.84 -4.75
N VAL A 337 0.57 -22.79 -4.01
CA VAL A 337 -0.82 -22.31 -3.88
C VAL A 337 -1.37 -21.85 -5.24
N ALA A 338 -0.56 -21.18 -6.05
CA ALA A 338 -0.98 -20.76 -7.40
C ALA A 338 -1.34 -21.95 -8.29
N LYS A 339 -0.56 -23.03 -8.25
CA LYS A 339 -0.82 -24.26 -9.00
C LYS A 339 -2.13 -24.94 -8.57
N GLU A 340 -2.47 -24.85 -7.29
CA GLU A 340 -3.67 -25.50 -6.73
C GLU A 340 -4.94 -24.66 -6.92
N THR A 341 -4.83 -23.33 -6.92
CA THR A 341 -5.99 -22.43 -6.77
C THR A 341 -6.31 -21.60 -8.01
N LEU A 342 -5.31 -21.30 -8.86
CA LEU A 342 -5.54 -20.46 -10.03
C LEU A 342 -6.09 -21.28 -11.20
N PRO A 343 -7.28 -20.91 -11.73
CA PRO A 343 -7.83 -21.53 -12.92
C PRO A 343 -6.96 -21.24 -14.16
N GLU A 344 -7.15 -22.05 -15.20
CA GLU A 344 -6.53 -21.82 -16.51
C GLU A 344 -6.86 -20.42 -17.04
N GLY A 345 -5.87 -19.75 -17.63
CA GLY A 345 -5.98 -18.37 -18.12
C GLY A 345 -5.69 -17.29 -17.07
N TYR A 346 -5.47 -17.66 -15.81
CA TYR A 346 -4.98 -16.73 -14.78
C TYR A 346 -3.53 -17.06 -14.45
N GLY A 347 -2.74 -16.03 -14.20
CA GLY A 347 -1.33 -16.19 -13.88
C GLY A 347 -0.83 -15.09 -12.96
N TYR A 348 0.44 -15.15 -12.62
CA TYR A 348 1.12 -14.09 -11.89
C TYR A 348 2.53 -13.90 -12.41
N GLU A 349 3.08 -12.72 -12.22
CA GLU A 349 4.48 -12.40 -12.42
C GLU A 349 5.02 -11.67 -11.22
N TYR A 350 6.26 -11.97 -10.85
CA TYR A 350 6.95 -11.21 -9.81
C TYR A 350 7.31 -9.82 -10.32
N SER A 351 7.26 -8.85 -9.45
CA SER A 351 7.59 -7.46 -9.74
C SER A 351 8.57 -6.90 -8.68
N GLY A 352 9.14 -5.74 -8.96
CA GLY A 352 10.07 -5.09 -8.05
C GLY A 352 11.35 -5.90 -7.84
N LEU A 353 11.82 -5.98 -6.59
CA LEU A 353 13.03 -6.71 -6.20
C LEU A 353 12.90 -8.24 -6.32
N THR A 354 11.68 -8.75 -6.48
CA THR A 354 11.41 -10.20 -6.53
C THR A 354 11.53 -10.77 -7.95
N ARG A 355 11.62 -9.91 -8.97
CA ARG A 355 11.74 -10.29 -10.39
C ARG A 355 13.18 -10.71 -10.81
#